data_e2c38e391ad88836e2235d04068400da
#
_entry.id   e2c38e391ad88836e2235d04068400da
#
_cell.length_a   1.000
_cell.length_b   1.000
_cell.length_c   1.000
_cell.angle_alpha   90.00
_cell.angle_beta   90.00
_cell.angle_gamma   90.00
#
_symmetry.space_group_name_H-M   'P 1'
#
loop_
_entity.id
_entity.type
_entity.pdbx_description
1 polymer ?
#
loop_
_entity_poly.entity_id
_entity_poly.type
_entity_poly.pdbx_seq_one_letter_code
_entity_poly.pdbx_strand_id
1 'polypeptide(L)'
;MKVTTSMQDKFIISAIKGIVPDENMLVADYFAEYYNVPIDNIAVIGGPCHAEEIALERLSYITLACPNIENARAFSSVFKNQYLNNSCCKDVTGIEYASVLKNVYAIVAGICHGMKYGDNFLAVFICNAIEEMRNFLNAVHGLERDVTDSVYLGDLLVTAYSRFSRNRTFGTMIGKGYSVKIAQLEMEMIAEGYYGCLLYTSPSPR
;
A
#
# COMPACT_ATOMS: atom_id res chain seq x y z
N MET A 1 -19.67 -4.32 7.26
CA MET A 1 -20.39 -3.82 8.47
C MET A 1 -20.44 -2.30 8.36
N LYS A 2 -21.60 -1.71 8.10
CA LYS A 2 -21.71 -0.24 8.01
C LYS A 2 -21.66 0.35 9.42
N VAL A 3 -20.81 1.36 9.61
CA VAL A 3 -20.77 2.11 10.87
C VAL A 3 -22.01 2.95 10.99
N THR A 4 -22.76 2.81 12.09
CA THR A 4 -24.03 3.50 12.31
C THR A 4 -23.88 4.86 12.99
N THR A 5 -22.67 5.20 13.47
CA THR A 5 -22.37 6.47 14.15
C THR A 5 -21.93 7.51 13.14
N SER A 6 -22.38 8.77 13.30
CA SER A 6 -21.90 9.88 12.46
C SER A 6 -20.37 10.02 12.57
N MET A 7 -19.71 10.14 11.43
CA MET A 7 -18.26 10.32 11.33
C MET A 7 -17.84 11.73 10.85
N GLN A 8 -18.79 12.58 10.55
CA GLN A 8 -18.53 13.92 9.98
C GLN A 8 -17.58 14.78 10.80
N ASP A 9 -17.67 14.69 12.14
CA ASP A 9 -16.85 15.44 13.07
C ASP A 9 -15.59 14.68 13.53
N LYS A 10 -15.31 13.51 12.88
CA LYS A 10 -14.16 12.70 13.25
C LYS A 10 -12.98 12.98 12.33
N PHE A 11 -11.80 12.77 12.90
CA PHE A 11 -10.59 12.66 12.11
C PHE A 11 -10.29 11.19 11.86
N ILE A 12 -10.14 10.82 10.60
CA ILE A 12 -9.88 9.45 10.16
C ILE A 12 -8.40 9.32 9.82
N ILE A 13 -7.74 8.32 10.39
CA ILE A 13 -6.39 7.93 9.99
C ILE A 13 -6.46 6.49 9.49
N SER A 14 -6.26 6.30 8.19
CA SER A 14 -6.28 4.99 7.57
C SER A 14 -4.86 4.42 7.44
N ALA A 15 -4.67 3.19 7.89
CA ALA A 15 -3.48 2.39 7.61
C ALA A 15 -3.80 1.23 6.64
N ILE A 16 -4.97 1.25 6.03
CA ILE A 16 -5.42 0.23 5.07
C ILE A 16 -4.61 0.39 3.78
N LYS A 17 -4.06 -0.70 3.28
CA LYS A 17 -3.25 -0.75 2.06
C LYS A 17 -3.97 -1.55 0.98
N GLY A 18 -5.11 -1.03 0.54
CA GLY A 18 -5.98 -1.70 -0.41
C GLY A 18 -7.08 -0.77 -0.92
N ILE A 19 -7.98 -1.33 -1.71
CA ILE A 19 -9.17 -0.67 -2.26
C ILE A 19 -10.39 -1.25 -1.56
N VAL A 20 -11.44 -0.45 -1.37
CA VAL A 20 -12.73 -0.93 -0.87
C VAL A 20 -13.35 -1.84 -1.95
N PRO A 21 -13.54 -3.16 -1.68
CA PRO A 21 -13.74 -4.15 -2.75
C PRO A 21 -15.01 -3.96 -3.57
N ASP A 22 -16.12 -3.68 -2.92
CA ASP A 22 -17.44 -3.62 -3.59
C ASP A 22 -17.63 -2.31 -4.38
N GLU A 23 -17.07 -1.23 -3.87
CA GLU A 23 -17.15 0.12 -4.45
C GLU A 23 -16.00 0.42 -5.40
N ASN A 24 -14.91 -0.34 -5.37
CA ASN A 24 -13.67 -0.11 -6.13
C ASN A 24 -13.08 1.30 -5.92
N MET A 25 -13.18 1.82 -4.70
CA MET A 25 -12.75 3.15 -4.31
C MET A 25 -11.53 3.12 -3.40
N LEU A 26 -10.76 4.19 -3.40
CA LEU A 26 -9.78 4.44 -2.35
C LEU A 26 -10.48 4.60 -1.00
N VAL A 27 -9.79 4.26 0.08
CA VAL A 27 -10.37 4.30 1.42
C VAL A 27 -10.70 5.74 1.83
N ALA A 28 -9.85 6.71 1.47
CA ALA A 28 -10.10 8.13 1.72
C ALA A 28 -11.38 8.61 1.03
N ASP A 29 -11.53 8.29 -0.26
CA ASP A 29 -12.72 8.66 -1.05
C ASP A 29 -13.97 8.01 -0.48
N TYR A 30 -13.90 6.75 -0.05
CA TYR A 30 -15.00 6.04 0.57
C TYR A 30 -15.50 6.72 1.86
N PHE A 31 -14.58 7.15 2.74
CA PHE A 31 -14.98 7.90 3.93
C PHE A 31 -15.54 9.28 3.62
N ALA A 32 -14.99 9.96 2.63
CA ALA A 32 -15.51 11.26 2.21
C ALA A 32 -16.92 11.15 1.63
N GLU A 33 -17.17 10.18 0.73
CA GLU A 33 -18.43 10.04 0.01
C GLU A 33 -19.53 9.41 0.87
N TYR A 34 -19.25 8.29 1.55
CA TYR A 34 -20.29 7.52 2.26
C TYR A 34 -20.53 7.96 3.69
N TYR A 35 -19.56 8.62 4.32
CA TYR A 35 -19.66 9.09 5.71
C TYR A 35 -19.60 10.62 5.84
N ASN A 36 -19.49 11.33 4.72
CA ASN A 36 -19.40 12.81 4.67
C ASN A 36 -18.29 13.36 5.57
N VAL A 37 -17.18 12.65 5.67
CA VAL A 37 -15.99 13.15 6.39
C VAL A 37 -15.29 14.17 5.50
N PRO A 38 -15.03 15.40 5.98
CA PRO A 38 -14.25 16.35 5.20
C PRO A 38 -12.88 15.78 4.81
N ILE A 39 -12.50 15.92 3.54
CA ILE A 39 -11.23 15.34 3.04
C ILE A 39 -10.01 15.84 3.83
N ASP A 40 -10.04 17.09 4.33
CA ASP A 40 -9.01 17.64 5.19
C ASP A 40 -8.89 16.96 6.57
N ASN A 41 -9.89 16.16 6.94
CA ASN A 41 -9.91 15.35 8.15
C ASN A 41 -9.58 13.88 7.89
N ILE A 42 -9.13 13.54 6.68
CA ILE A 42 -8.73 12.18 6.34
C ILE A 42 -7.23 12.15 6.09
N ALA A 43 -6.54 11.31 6.84
CA ALA A 43 -5.12 11.03 6.66
C ALA A 43 -4.90 9.55 6.33
N VAL A 44 -3.84 9.29 5.58
CA VAL A 44 -3.39 7.92 5.29
C VAL A 44 -1.95 7.73 5.74
N ILE A 45 -1.63 6.51 6.16
CA ILE A 45 -0.29 6.10 6.56
C ILE A 45 0.29 5.19 5.49
N GLY A 46 1.44 5.57 4.93
CA GLY A 46 2.27 4.76 4.04
C GLY A 46 3.70 4.61 4.55
N GLY A 47 4.51 3.87 3.80
CA GLY A 47 5.95 3.74 4.05
C GLY A 47 6.40 2.34 4.50
N PRO A 48 7.72 2.11 4.52
CA PRO A 48 8.33 0.83 4.87
C PRO A 48 8.22 0.57 6.38
N CYS A 49 7.15 -0.17 6.76
CA CYS A 49 6.74 -0.32 8.15
C CYS A 49 6.02 -1.65 8.34
N HIS A 50 6.77 -2.74 8.42
CA HIS A 50 6.20 -4.03 8.78
C HIS A 50 5.93 -4.10 10.28
N ALA A 51 4.72 -4.51 10.67
CA ALA A 51 4.31 -4.58 12.08
C ALA A 51 5.23 -5.48 12.91
N GLU A 52 5.74 -6.56 12.32
CA GLU A 52 6.67 -7.50 12.94
C GLU A 52 8.00 -6.82 13.29
N GLU A 53 8.49 -5.91 12.43
CA GLU A 53 9.73 -5.17 12.70
C GLU A 53 9.54 -4.10 13.76
N ILE A 54 8.39 -3.41 13.76
CA ILE A 54 8.06 -2.45 14.82
C ILE A 54 7.94 -3.16 16.17
N ALA A 55 7.28 -4.32 16.21
CA ALA A 55 7.16 -5.13 17.43
C ALA A 55 8.52 -5.59 17.98
N LEU A 56 9.53 -5.70 17.11
CA LEU A 56 10.92 -6.01 17.46
C LEU A 56 11.76 -4.74 17.68
N GLU A 57 11.13 -3.57 17.81
CA GLU A 57 11.79 -2.27 18.03
C GLU A 57 12.84 -1.95 16.93
N ARG A 58 12.57 -2.38 15.68
CA ARG A 58 13.42 -2.04 14.53
C ARG A 58 13.04 -0.68 13.98
N LEU A 59 14.06 0.06 13.55
CA LEU A 59 13.87 1.39 12.97
C LEU A 59 12.97 1.30 11.73
N SER A 60 11.83 1.95 11.80
CA SER A 60 10.81 1.95 10.77
C SER A 60 10.44 3.38 10.36
N TYR A 61 9.87 3.53 9.18
CA TYR A 61 9.56 4.84 8.61
C TYR A 61 8.11 4.86 8.16
N ILE A 62 7.37 5.89 8.57
CA ILE A 62 6.02 6.15 8.09
C ILE A 62 5.92 7.56 7.52
N THR A 63 5.04 7.69 6.53
CA THR A 63 4.61 8.98 6.00
C THR A 63 3.13 9.13 6.26
N LEU A 64 2.73 10.22 6.91
CA LEU A 64 1.34 10.60 7.07
C LEU A 64 0.98 11.60 5.97
N ALA A 65 0.04 11.23 5.13
CA ALA A 65 -0.50 12.13 4.11
C ALA A 65 -1.87 12.63 4.52
N CYS A 66 -2.07 13.95 4.44
CA CYS A 66 -3.35 14.60 4.63
C CYS A 66 -3.37 15.88 3.79
N PRO A 67 -4.47 16.23 3.09
CA PRO A 67 -4.54 17.47 2.32
C PRO A 67 -4.25 18.68 3.19
N ASN A 68 -4.75 18.69 4.43
CA ASN A 68 -4.34 19.65 5.44
C ASN A 68 -3.05 19.20 6.13
N ILE A 69 -1.92 19.81 5.75
CA ILE A 69 -0.59 19.42 6.25
C ILE A 69 -0.43 19.63 7.77
N GLU A 70 -1.13 20.58 8.36
CA GLU A 70 -1.07 20.81 9.82
C GLU A 70 -1.73 19.65 10.57
N ASN A 71 -2.80 19.09 10.04
CA ASN A 71 -3.40 17.87 10.57
C ASN A 71 -2.42 16.69 10.48
N ALA A 72 -1.76 16.50 9.32
CA ALA A 72 -0.72 15.47 9.19
C ALA A 72 0.39 15.62 10.25
N ARG A 73 0.89 16.84 10.49
CA ARG A 73 1.91 17.16 11.48
C ARG A 73 1.45 16.89 12.92
N ALA A 74 0.21 17.28 13.24
CA ALA A 74 -0.36 17.05 14.56
C ALA A 74 -0.42 15.55 14.89
N PHE A 75 -0.88 14.74 13.93
CA PHE A 75 -0.94 13.28 14.11
C PHE A 75 0.43 12.62 14.08
N SER A 76 1.34 13.08 13.24
CA SER A 76 2.72 12.59 13.20
C SER A 76 3.38 12.66 14.57
N SER A 77 3.12 13.71 15.35
CA SER A 77 3.68 13.88 16.69
C SER A 77 3.27 12.77 17.67
N VAL A 78 2.08 12.18 17.48
CA VAL A 78 1.56 11.09 18.34
C VAL A 78 2.31 9.78 18.08
N PHE A 79 2.76 9.56 16.85
CA PHE A 79 3.48 8.32 16.46
C PHE A 79 5.00 8.41 16.68
N LYS A 80 5.52 9.59 17.01
CA LYS A 80 6.96 9.79 17.16
C LYS A 80 7.52 9.03 18.35
N ASN A 81 8.47 8.14 18.10
CA ASN A 81 9.25 7.45 19.12
C ASN A 81 10.66 7.13 18.60
N GLN A 82 11.47 6.41 19.38
CA GLN A 82 12.86 6.11 19.01
C GLN A 82 13.01 5.08 17.87
N TYR A 83 11.95 4.33 17.56
CA TYR A 83 11.96 3.27 16.53
C TYR A 83 11.15 3.64 15.30
N LEU A 84 10.40 4.76 15.33
CA LEU A 84 9.51 5.14 14.26
C LEU A 84 9.76 6.58 13.82
N ASN A 85 10.38 6.74 12.68
CA ASN A 85 10.56 8.03 12.03
C ASN A 85 9.35 8.39 11.18
N ASN A 86 8.93 9.63 11.29
CA ASN A 86 7.72 10.12 10.65
C ASN A 86 8.03 11.25 9.67
N SER A 87 7.42 11.22 8.50
CA SER A 87 7.35 12.33 7.57
C SER A 87 5.89 12.70 7.27
N CYS A 88 5.66 13.86 6.69
CA CYS A 88 4.32 14.34 6.35
C CYS A 88 4.30 14.87 4.93
N CYS A 89 3.22 14.61 4.18
CA CYS A 89 2.97 15.16 2.86
C CYS A 89 1.47 15.40 2.63
N LYS A 90 1.10 15.86 1.43
CA LYS A 90 -0.29 16.10 1.04
C LYS A 90 -0.86 15.03 0.09
N ASP A 91 -0.05 14.09 -0.37
CA ASP A 91 -0.41 13.16 -1.43
C ASP A 91 -1.16 11.92 -0.91
N VAL A 92 -2.38 12.11 -0.42
CA VAL A 92 -3.27 11.03 0.05
C VAL A 92 -3.51 10.02 -1.07
N THR A 93 -4.02 10.50 -2.20
CA THR A 93 -4.38 9.66 -3.36
C THR A 93 -3.17 8.87 -3.89
N GLY A 94 -2.01 9.53 -4.03
CA GLY A 94 -0.81 8.84 -4.53
C GLY A 94 -0.31 7.76 -3.57
N ILE A 95 -0.35 8.00 -2.26
CA ILE A 95 0.09 7.00 -1.26
C ILE A 95 -0.87 5.81 -1.22
N GLU A 96 -2.18 6.02 -1.32
CA GLU A 96 -3.14 4.91 -1.37
C GLU A 96 -2.95 4.06 -2.62
N TYR A 97 -2.87 4.66 -3.82
CA TYR A 97 -2.58 3.90 -5.05
C TYR A 97 -1.22 3.21 -5.01
N ALA A 98 -0.17 3.88 -4.55
CA ALA A 98 1.14 3.27 -4.41
C ALA A 98 1.11 2.05 -3.48
N SER A 99 0.32 2.11 -2.40
CA SER A 99 0.13 1.00 -1.46
C SER A 99 -0.59 -0.20 -2.08
N VAL A 100 -1.48 0.02 -3.04
CA VAL A 100 -2.11 -1.05 -3.83
C VAL A 100 -1.10 -1.64 -4.82
N LEU A 101 -0.46 -0.78 -5.61
CA LEU A 101 0.47 -1.18 -6.67
C LEU A 101 1.66 -1.97 -6.13
N LYS A 102 2.28 -1.52 -5.02
CA LYS A 102 3.39 -2.25 -4.41
C LYS A 102 3.02 -3.69 -4.04
N ASN A 103 1.78 -3.91 -3.60
CA ASN A 103 1.30 -5.23 -3.24
C ASN A 103 1.15 -6.13 -4.46
N VAL A 104 0.70 -5.58 -5.59
CA VAL A 104 0.66 -6.26 -6.90
C VAL A 104 2.08 -6.61 -7.35
N TYR A 105 2.98 -5.63 -7.34
CA TYR A 105 4.38 -5.86 -7.72
C TYR A 105 5.09 -6.87 -6.81
N ALA A 106 4.77 -6.90 -5.51
CA ALA A 106 5.31 -7.89 -4.60
C ALA A 106 4.86 -9.32 -4.95
N ILE A 107 3.64 -9.51 -5.44
CA ILE A 107 3.19 -10.82 -5.96
C ILE A 107 4.03 -11.22 -7.17
N VAL A 108 4.22 -10.32 -8.14
CA VAL A 108 5.04 -10.59 -9.33
C VAL A 108 6.50 -10.89 -8.95
N ALA A 109 7.09 -10.10 -8.04
CA ALA A 109 8.43 -10.37 -7.49
C ALA A 109 8.52 -11.77 -6.86
N GLY A 110 7.49 -12.16 -6.12
CA GLY A 110 7.36 -13.50 -5.55
C GLY A 110 7.30 -14.60 -6.62
N ILE A 111 6.49 -14.41 -7.66
CA ILE A 111 6.40 -15.36 -8.80
C ILE A 111 7.78 -15.55 -9.43
N CYS A 112 8.47 -14.46 -9.76
CA CYS A 112 9.81 -14.50 -10.34
C CYS A 112 10.82 -15.21 -9.43
N HIS A 113 10.73 -14.97 -8.12
CA HIS A 113 11.54 -15.69 -7.13
C HIS A 113 11.23 -17.19 -7.11
N GLY A 114 9.96 -17.58 -7.12
CA GLY A 114 9.53 -18.98 -7.20
C GLY A 114 10.00 -19.69 -8.46
N MET A 115 10.05 -18.97 -9.59
CA MET A 115 10.59 -19.41 -10.87
C MET A 115 12.12 -19.38 -10.96
N LYS A 116 12.82 -18.96 -9.90
CA LYS A 116 14.29 -18.90 -9.79
C LYS A 116 14.96 -17.92 -10.77
N TYR A 117 14.33 -16.79 -11.08
CA TYR A 117 14.92 -15.77 -11.97
C TYR A 117 16.12 -15.04 -11.37
N GLY A 118 16.29 -15.05 -10.04
CA GLY A 118 17.44 -14.47 -9.34
C GLY A 118 17.34 -12.96 -9.12
N ASP A 119 18.34 -12.45 -8.37
CA ASP A 119 18.33 -11.07 -7.86
C ASP A 119 18.61 -10.02 -8.94
N ASN A 120 19.42 -10.36 -9.97
CA ASN A 120 19.67 -9.44 -11.10
C ASN A 120 18.37 -9.11 -11.85
N PHE A 121 17.54 -10.12 -12.09
CA PHE A 121 16.23 -9.91 -12.71
C PHE A 121 15.33 -9.08 -11.80
N LEU A 122 15.29 -9.40 -10.50
CA LEU A 122 14.45 -8.68 -9.54
C LEU A 122 14.83 -7.21 -9.46
N ALA A 123 16.12 -6.86 -9.51
CA ALA A 123 16.57 -5.48 -9.52
C ALA A 123 16.02 -4.71 -10.74
N VAL A 124 16.10 -5.28 -11.94
CA VAL A 124 15.54 -4.67 -13.16
C VAL A 124 14.01 -4.58 -13.08
N PHE A 125 13.36 -5.61 -12.56
CA PHE A 125 11.91 -5.60 -12.33
C PHE A 125 11.49 -4.43 -11.43
N ILE A 126 12.19 -4.18 -10.32
CA ILE A 126 11.88 -3.05 -9.41
C ILE A 126 12.08 -1.71 -10.10
N CYS A 127 13.12 -1.54 -10.92
CA CYS A 127 13.31 -0.31 -11.69
C CYS A 127 12.12 -0.05 -12.63
N ASN A 128 11.62 -1.08 -13.29
CA ASN A 128 10.45 -0.95 -14.17
C ASN A 128 9.16 -0.70 -13.36
N ALA A 129 8.99 -1.37 -12.23
CA ALA A 129 7.82 -1.22 -11.37
C ALA A 129 7.69 0.19 -10.79
N ILE A 130 8.79 0.82 -10.36
CA ILE A 130 8.72 2.21 -9.85
C ILE A 130 8.45 3.21 -10.98
N GLU A 131 8.98 2.96 -12.17
CA GLU A 131 8.68 3.78 -13.35
C GLU A 131 7.21 3.67 -13.78
N GLU A 132 6.66 2.46 -13.80
CA GLU A 132 5.24 2.21 -14.06
C GLU A 132 4.36 2.87 -13.00
N MET A 133 4.71 2.74 -11.72
CA MET A 133 4.02 3.42 -10.62
C MET A 133 4.01 4.94 -10.84
N ARG A 134 5.14 5.54 -11.19
CA ARG A 134 5.25 6.97 -11.49
C ARG A 134 4.29 7.39 -12.59
N ASN A 135 4.29 6.64 -13.70
CA ASN A 135 3.44 6.94 -14.85
C ASN A 135 1.95 6.81 -14.52
N PHE A 136 1.59 5.75 -13.78
CA PHE A 136 0.22 5.55 -13.30
C PHE A 136 -0.23 6.69 -12.39
N LEU A 137 0.55 7.03 -11.37
CA LEU A 137 0.21 8.08 -10.41
C LEU A 137 0.07 9.45 -11.07
N ASN A 138 0.91 9.75 -12.06
CA ASN A 138 0.81 10.99 -12.83
C ASN A 138 -0.45 11.04 -13.71
N ALA A 139 -0.90 9.90 -14.21
CA ALA A 139 -2.12 9.80 -15.03
C ALA A 139 -3.40 9.94 -14.20
N VAL A 140 -3.44 9.39 -12.98
CA VAL A 140 -4.64 9.41 -12.13
C VAL A 140 -4.73 10.64 -11.24
N HIS A 141 -3.59 11.21 -10.83
CA HIS A 141 -3.53 12.37 -9.96
C HIS A 141 -2.24 13.17 -10.23
N GLY A 142 -2.36 14.21 -11.04
CA GLY A 142 -1.25 15.02 -11.56
C GLY A 142 -0.57 15.91 -10.51
N LEU A 143 -0.15 15.32 -9.38
CA LEU A 143 0.65 15.99 -8.36
C LEU A 143 2.13 15.73 -8.63
N GLU A 144 2.98 16.76 -8.53
CA GLU A 144 4.43 16.59 -8.55
C GLU A 144 4.88 15.81 -7.30
N ARG A 145 5.56 14.68 -7.52
CA ARG A 145 6.05 13.80 -6.46
C ARG A 145 7.39 13.19 -6.81
N ASP A 146 8.22 12.99 -5.79
CA ASP A 146 9.42 12.18 -5.93
C ASP A 146 9.10 10.72 -5.58
N VAL A 147 8.98 9.88 -6.60
CA VAL A 147 8.69 8.45 -6.40
C VAL A 147 9.87 7.68 -5.77
N THR A 148 11.03 8.31 -5.62
CA THR A 148 12.18 7.74 -4.90
C THR A 148 12.06 7.91 -3.38
N ASP A 149 11.10 8.69 -2.90
CA ASP A 149 10.82 8.81 -1.47
C ASP A 149 10.48 7.46 -0.83
N SER A 150 10.75 7.38 0.47
CA SER A 150 10.58 6.15 1.24
C SER A 150 9.16 5.58 1.22
N VAL A 151 8.15 6.44 1.07
CA VAL A 151 6.75 6.03 1.02
C VAL A 151 6.36 5.35 -0.29
N TYR A 152 7.11 5.58 -1.37
CA TYR A 152 6.91 4.93 -2.68
C TYR A 152 7.96 3.83 -2.90
N LEU A 153 9.18 4.21 -3.29
CA LEU A 153 10.26 3.26 -3.58
C LEU A 153 10.65 2.44 -2.36
N GLY A 154 10.79 3.06 -1.20
CA GLY A 154 11.17 2.35 0.03
C GLY A 154 10.14 1.29 0.42
N ASP A 155 8.85 1.62 0.37
CA ASP A 155 7.77 0.69 0.68
C ASP A 155 7.62 -0.41 -0.39
N LEU A 156 7.88 -0.11 -1.66
CA LEU A 156 7.98 -1.12 -2.73
C LEU A 156 9.13 -2.09 -2.47
N LEU A 157 10.32 -1.58 -2.19
CA LEU A 157 11.51 -2.39 -1.94
C LEU A 157 11.30 -3.35 -0.77
N VAL A 158 10.87 -2.83 0.39
CA VAL A 158 10.67 -3.68 1.57
C VAL A 158 9.59 -4.73 1.31
N THR A 159 8.53 -4.39 0.56
CA THR A 159 7.45 -5.32 0.26
C THR A 159 7.88 -6.41 -0.74
N ALA A 160 8.73 -6.07 -1.72
CA ALA A 160 9.22 -7.00 -2.73
C ALA A 160 10.34 -7.93 -2.22
N TYR A 161 11.15 -7.49 -1.26
CA TYR A 161 12.30 -8.26 -0.77
C TYR A 161 12.06 -8.94 0.58
N SER A 162 11.21 -8.39 1.44
CA SER A 162 11.02 -8.90 2.80
C SER A 162 10.39 -10.30 2.82
N ARG A 163 10.93 -11.16 3.69
CA ARG A 163 10.32 -12.45 4.03
C ARG A 163 8.99 -12.32 4.77
N PHE A 164 8.70 -11.18 5.37
CA PHE A 164 7.43 -10.89 6.05
C PHE A 164 6.34 -10.45 5.07
N SER A 165 6.67 -10.21 3.80
CA SER A 165 5.69 -9.82 2.79
C SER A 165 4.79 -10.99 2.40
N ARG A 166 3.54 -10.94 2.85
CA ARG A 166 2.50 -11.92 2.50
C ARG A 166 2.28 -12.01 0.99
N ASN A 167 2.28 -10.87 0.32
CA ASN A 167 2.12 -10.80 -1.14
C ASN A 167 3.27 -11.50 -1.87
N ARG A 168 4.52 -11.26 -1.44
CA ARG A 168 5.68 -11.95 -1.98
C ARG A 168 5.63 -13.46 -1.73
N THR A 169 5.23 -13.88 -0.53
CA THR A 169 5.08 -15.30 -0.17
C THR A 169 4.03 -15.97 -1.07
N PHE A 170 2.86 -15.33 -1.23
CA PHE A 170 1.81 -15.81 -2.13
C PHE A 170 2.33 -15.97 -3.57
N GLY A 171 2.97 -14.94 -4.12
CA GLY A 171 3.58 -15.00 -5.45
C GLY A 171 4.62 -16.13 -5.56
N THR A 172 5.44 -16.34 -4.53
CA THR A 172 6.45 -17.42 -4.53
C THR A 172 5.80 -18.81 -4.62
N MET A 173 4.67 -19.01 -3.96
CA MET A 173 3.91 -20.27 -4.07
C MET A 173 3.38 -20.48 -5.48
N ILE A 174 2.80 -19.44 -6.07
CA ILE A 174 2.33 -19.48 -7.47
C ILE A 174 3.50 -19.78 -8.43
N GLY A 175 4.63 -19.11 -8.27
CA GLY A 175 5.84 -19.33 -9.08
C GLY A 175 6.43 -20.74 -8.94
N LYS A 176 6.16 -21.43 -7.83
CA LYS A 176 6.50 -22.84 -7.59
C LYS A 176 5.46 -23.84 -8.16
N GLY A 177 4.38 -23.35 -8.75
CA GLY A 177 3.34 -24.16 -9.38
C GLY A 177 2.13 -24.48 -8.50
N TYR A 178 1.99 -23.85 -7.33
CA TYR A 178 0.76 -23.98 -6.54
C TYR A 178 -0.40 -23.28 -7.27
N SER A 179 -1.59 -23.85 -7.21
CA SER A 179 -2.78 -23.15 -7.65
C SER A 179 -3.12 -22.00 -6.69
N VAL A 180 -3.79 -20.96 -7.19
CA VAL A 180 -4.27 -19.83 -6.39
C VAL A 180 -5.03 -20.31 -5.15
N LYS A 181 -5.95 -21.26 -5.34
CA LYS A 181 -6.77 -21.80 -4.25
C LYS A 181 -5.93 -22.48 -3.17
N ILE A 182 -4.93 -23.28 -3.57
CA ILE A 182 -4.03 -23.95 -2.61
C ILE A 182 -3.18 -22.91 -1.89
N ALA A 183 -2.60 -21.93 -2.61
CA ALA A 183 -1.82 -20.88 -2.00
C ALA A 183 -2.62 -20.07 -0.96
N GLN A 184 -3.89 -19.76 -1.26
CA GLN A 184 -4.78 -19.08 -0.31
C GLN A 184 -5.11 -19.92 0.93
N LEU A 185 -5.27 -21.24 0.79
CA LEU A 185 -5.56 -22.13 1.91
C LEU A 185 -4.36 -22.35 2.83
N GLU A 186 -3.15 -22.37 2.27
CA GLU A 186 -1.90 -22.54 3.03
C GLU A 186 -1.47 -21.26 3.77
N MET A 187 -1.99 -20.10 3.37
CA MET A 187 -1.65 -18.84 4.02
C MET A 187 -2.60 -18.54 5.18
N GLU A 188 -2.05 -18.32 6.37
CA GLU A 188 -2.82 -17.91 7.56
C GLU A 188 -3.49 -16.53 7.41
N MET A 189 -2.93 -15.68 6.54
CA MET A 189 -3.40 -14.31 6.32
C MET A 189 -3.50 -13.99 4.83
N ILE A 190 -4.49 -13.18 4.47
CA ILE A 190 -4.78 -12.79 3.09
C ILE A 190 -3.61 -11.99 2.47
N ALA A 191 -3.28 -12.30 1.22
CA ALA A 191 -2.43 -11.49 0.37
C ALA A 191 -3.29 -10.42 -0.33
N GLU A 192 -3.32 -9.21 0.21
CA GLU A 192 -4.20 -8.13 -0.27
C GLU A 192 -3.96 -7.75 -1.74
N GLY A 193 -2.72 -7.86 -2.22
CA GLY A 193 -2.39 -7.62 -3.62
C GLY A 193 -3.12 -8.52 -4.61
N TYR A 194 -3.62 -9.68 -4.18
CA TYR A 194 -4.43 -10.55 -5.04
C TYR A 194 -5.72 -9.86 -5.50
N TYR A 195 -6.41 -9.16 -4.61
CA TYR A 195 -7.61 -8.40 -4.98
C TYR A 195 -7.27 -7.21 -5.88
N GLY A 196 -6.13 -6.56 -5.66
CA GLY A 196 -5.60 -5.55 -6.56
C GLY A 196 -5.36 -6.11 -7.97
N CYS A 197 -4.76 -7.29 -8.10
CA CYS A 197 -4.58 -7.95 -9.39
C CYS A 197 -5.91 -8.22 -10.10
N LEU A 198 -6.95 -8.65 -9.39
CA LEU A 198 -8.26 -8.92 -9.98
C LEU A 198 -8.90 -7.66 -10.58
N LEU A 199 -8.76 -6.51 -9.92
CA LEU A 199 -9.26 -5.23 -10.43
C LEU A 199 -8.57 -4.83 -11.74
N TYR A 200 -7.24 -5.00 -11.82
CA TYR A 200 -6.47 -4.70 -13.03
C TYR A 200 -6.75 -5.67 -14.20
N THR A 201 -7.18 -6.90 -13.89
CA THR A 201 -7.41 -7.94 -14.90
C THR A 201 -8.88 -8.17 -15.23
N SER A 202 -9.80 -7.63 -14.44
CA SER A 202 -11.22 -7.69 -14.74
C SER A 202 -11.52 -6.87 -16.00
N PRO A 203 -12.25 -7.43 -17.00
CA PRO A 203 -12.72 -6.63 -18.12
C PRO A 203 -13.59 -5.50 -17.55
N SER A 204 -13.30 -4.26 -17.97
CA SER A 204 -14.13 -3.09 -17.62
C SER A 204 -15.59 -3.42 -17.85
N PRO A 205 -16.51 -3.14 -16.92
CA PRO A 205 -17.92 -3.28 -17.18
C PRO A 205 -18.28 -2.45 -18.41
N ARG A 206 -18.85 -3.10 -19.43
CA ARG A 206 -19.31 -2.46 -20.65
C ARG A 206 -20.61 -1.73 -20.40
#